data_9baf02f5150a05297e4033793ca45b65
#
_entry.id   9baf02f5150a05297e4033793ca45b65
#
_cell.length_a   1.000
_cell.length_b   1.000
_cell.length_c   1.000
_cell.angle_alpha   90.00
_cell.angle_beta   90.00
_cell.angle_gamma   90.00
#
_symmetry.space_group_name_H-M   'P 1'
#
loop_
_entity.id
_entity.type
_entity.pdbx_description
1 polymer ?
#
loop_
_entity_poly.entity_id
_entity_poly.type
_entity_poly.pdbx_seq_one_letter_code
_entity_poly.pdbx_strand_id
1 'polypeptide(L)'
;MANGMASLMVGSSGLRSAQTALNTTAHNLSNVNTQGYTRQQVTFTDTSYANVFSSSIVPGKYGLGVDIGAISRVRNDFIDRSYRTEYSRLGFYESQANAVYEVEDWFGEMQGVTYQQHITDLYNSINELTKNPTSTIARSSLIQNATAFIDRSQAIYSGLKDYQITLNTEVSSMVDKINELGQKIYSLNKSISKVEAGGVERANDLRDTRDLALDELSQYLDIDYYETTDGQIIISAENIPFVSKSEVNTMDVRQEGQYGLLIPEWPAYEKDVFSFEKAASNANNNDKGKLKGLLVARGTIDVNYQDVPVMPDKSDYDLTTAEGMAQYNSAMDDYQKQQDYYNKYIEPSAILSAIAGFDKLVNGIVTALNDVLCPEKEVETTTEMTDDEGNPLQADKYVYNASQYGRLYDRFGNVVEGTDNGDGTYSYTSGEKLYIDEQHTTAEDIDSMTYLILDMDKAGFGTDEDETVGVELFKRKGTERYIKITGEDGTTTYVRNNLNAIGYEIDYTLGNLLVNPEASQNVGKIPLSTIHGKEDFAKANELIDTFSNKFASLNPQDYAKADFNTFYNDFIGEFA
;
A
#
# COMPACT_ATOMS: atom_id res chain seq x y z
N MET A 1 -69.69 -0.97 -51.21
CA MET A 1 -68.84 -2.05 -50.64
C MET A 1 -67.44 -1.59 -50.25
N ALA A 2 -66.83 -0.62 -50.91
CA ALA A 2 -65.48 -0.16 -50.55
C ALA A 2 -65.37 0.51 -49.17
N ASN A 3 -66.36 1.28 -48.70
CA ASN A 3 -66.35 1.94 -47.41
C ASN A 3 -66.47 0.96 -46.21
N GLY A 4 -67.20 -0.14 -46.35
CA GLY A 4 -67.33 -1.12 -45.29
C GLY A 4 -66.03 -1.90 -45.05
N MET A 5 -65.26 -2.18 -46.08
CA MET A 5 -63.99 -2.88 -46.00
C MET A 5 -62.90 -2.00 -45.40
N ALA A 6 -62.89 -0.71 -45.67
CA ALA A 6 -61.98 0.26 -45.06
C ALA A 6 -62.24 0.43 -43.56
N SER A 7 -63.51 0.52 -43.12
CA SER A 7 -63.86 0.63 -41.72
C SER A 7 -63.48 -0.64 -40.95
N LEU A 8 -63.59 -1.82 -41.59
CA LEU A 8 -63.20 -3.12 -41.01
C LEU A 8 -61.68 -3.22 -40.87
N MET A 9 -60.92 -2.69 -41.84
CA MET A 9 -59.45 -2.58 -41.77
C MET A 9 -58.98 -1.67 -40.61
N VAL A 10 -59.62 -0.49 -40.47
CA VAL A 10 -59.33 0.45 -39.37
C VAL A 10 -59.61 -0.22 -38.00
N GLY A 11 -60.76 -0.89 -37.86
CA GLY A 11 -61.10 -1.61 -36.64
C GLY A 11 -60.14 -2.77 -36.34
N SER A 12 -59.74 -3.51 -37.37
CA SER A 12 -58.80 -4.64 -37.21
C SER A 12 -57.39 -4.15 -36.85
N SER A 13 -56.92 -3.04 -37.46
CA SER A 13 -55.61 -2.45 -37.10
C SER A 13 -55.58 -1.97 -35.65
N GLY A 14 -56.63 -1.27 -35.21
CA GLY A 14 -56.78 -0.84 -33.83
C GLY A 14 -56.76 -2.02 -32.81
N LEU A 15 -57.49 -3.10 -33.15
CA LEU A 15 -57.53 -4.30 -32.28
C LEU A 15 -56.14 -4.96 -32.16
N ARG A 16 -55.42 -5.11 -33.28
CA ARG A 16 -54.06 -5.69 -33.27
C ARG A 16 -53.11 -4.82 -32.47
N SER A 17 -53.12 -3.53 -32.65
CA SER A 17 -52.24 -2.60 -31.91
C SER A 17 -52.56 -2.61 -30.43
N ALA A 18 -53.83 -2.67 -30.02
CA ALA A 18 -54.24 -2.81 -28.62
C ALA A 18 -53.80 -4.15 -28.03
N GLN A 19 -53.89 -5.24 -28.81
CA GLN A 19 -53.43 -6.56 -28.36
C GLN A 19 -51.92 -6.60 -28.12
N THR A 20 -51.14 -5.98 -29.00
CA THR A 20 -49.69 -5.88 -28.80
C THR A 20 -49.34 -5.01 -27.58
N ALA A 21 -50.06 -3.92 -27.33
CA ALA A 21 -49.87 -3.13 -26.12
C ALA A 21 -50.18 -3.90 -24.84
N LEU A 22 -51.25 -4.73 -24.86
CA LEU A 22 -51.56 -5.64 -23.74
C LEU A 22 -50.47 -6.70 -23.54
N ASN A 23 -49.97 -7.31 -24.62
CA ASN A 23 -48.88 -8.29 -24.53
C ASN A 23 -47.61 -7.66 -23.97
N THR A 24 -47.25 -6.44 -24.38
CA THR A 24 -46.12 -5.70 -23.83
C THR A 24 -46.32 -5.38 -22.35
N THR A 25 -47.55 -5.02 -21.95
CA THR A 25 -47.87 -4.79 -20.54
C THR A 25 -47.75 -6.06 -19.72
N ALA A 26 -48.25 -7.20 -20.21
CA ALA A 26 -48.11 -8.50 -19.57
C ALA A 26 -46.63 -8.91 -19.46
N HIS A 27 -45.81 -8.66 -20.51
CA HIS A 27 -44.36 -8.88 -20.50
C HIS A 27 -43.68 -8.04 -19.45
N ASN A 28 -44.01 -6.75 -19.34
CA ASN A 28 -43.49 -5.86 -18.29
C ASN A 28 -43.83 -6.38 -16.88
N LEU A 29 -45.08 -6.85 -16.68
CA LEU A 29 -45.52 -7.35 -15.40
C LEU A 29 -44.82 -8.66 -15.02
N SER A 30 -44.63 -9.55 -16.00
CA SER A 30 -43.93 -10.84 -15.78
C SER A 30 -42.47 -10.64 -15.41
N ASN A 31 -41.83 -9.58 -15.86
CA ASN A 31 -40.42 -9.27 -15.65
C ASN A 31 -40.17 -8.18 -14.61
N VAL A 32 -41.18 -7.78 -13.82
CA VAL A 32 -41.04 -6.68 -12.84
C VAL A 32 -39.93 -6.91 -11.81
N ASN A 33 -39.64 -8.19 -11.47
CA ASN A 33 -38.57 -8.59 -10.54
C ASN A 33 -37.31 -9.13 -11.25
N THR A 34 -37.25 -9.07 -12.59
CA THR A 34 -36.07 -9.51 -13.34
C THR A 34 -35.00 -8.42 -13.27
N GLN A 35 -33.84 -8.75 -12.74
CA GLN A 35 -32.71 -7.81 -12.64
C GLN A 35 -32.27 -7.33 -14.04
N GLY A 36 -32.07 -6.03 -14.19
CA GLY A 36 -31.68 -5.42 -15.46
C GLY A 36 -32.78 -5.21 -16.47
N TYR A 37 -34.02 -5.71 -16.20
CA TYR A 37 -35.14 -5.53 -17.09
C TYR A 37 -35.61 -4.06 -17.12
N THR A 38 -35.79 -3.54 -18.33
CA THR A 38 -36.28 -2.17 -18.56
C THR A 38 -37.69 -2.19 -19.11
N ARG A 39 -38.58 -1.42 -18.48
CA ARG A 39 -39.99 -1.31 -18.94
C ARG A 39 -40.05 -0.90 -20.39
N GLN A 40 -40.82 -1.69 -21.18
CA GLN A 40 -41.06 -1.41 -22.61
C GLN A 40 -42.37 -0.64 -22.81
N GLN A 41 -42.36 0.28 -23.77
CA GLN A 41 -43.53 1.07 -24.13
C GLN A 41 -43.79 0.96 -25.63
N VAL A 42 -45.05 0.73 -25.98
CA VAL A 42 -45.50 0.71 -27.37
C VAL A 42 -45.84 2.14 -27.82
N THR A 43 -45.23 2.57 -28.92
CA THR A 43 -45.56 3.82 -29.60
C THR A 43 -46.41 3.50 -30.83
N PHE A 44 -47.57 4.10 -30.90
CA PHE A 44 -48.47 3.95 -32.07
C PHE A 44 -48.11 4.98 -33.12
N THR A 45 -48.32 4.58 -34.39
CA THR A 45 -48.17 5.46 -35.58
C THR A 45 -49.36 5.33 -36.48
N ASP A 46 -49.61 6.34 -37.29
CA ASP A 46 -50.65 6.28 -38.29
C ASP A 46 -50.25 5.30 -39.42
N THR A 47 -51.19 4.49 -39.88
CA THR A 47 -51.04 3.72 -41.11
C THR A 47 -51.15 4.68 -42.32
N SER A 48 -50.51 4.32 -43.44
CA SER A 48 -50.53 5.12 -44.63
C SER A 48 -51.97 5.48 -45.08
N TYR A 49 -52.14 6.68 -45.57
CA TYR A 49 -53.43 7.17 -46.06
C TYR A 49 -53.73 6.62 -47.46
N ALA A 50 -54.96 6.16 -47.67
CA ALA A 50 -55.46 5.81 -49.00
C ALA A 50 -56.07 7.04 -49.68
N ASN A 51 -55.75 7.20 -50.96
CA ASN A 51 -56.34 8.25 -51.79
C ASN A 51 -57.72 7.81 -52.28
N VAL A 52 -58.73 8.63 -52.07
CA VAL A 52 -60.08 8.40 -52.66
C VAL A 52 -60.07 9.19 -53.97
N PHE A 53 -60.14 8.46 -55.08
CA PHE A 53 -60.45 9.08 -56.38
C PHE A 53 -61.95 9.38 -56.43
N SER A 54 -62.31 10.59 -56.08
CA SER A 54 -63.63 11.13 -56.28
C SER A 54 -63.54 12.04 -57.55
N SER A 55 -64.61 12.13 -58.24
CA SER A 55 -64.76 12.98 -59.49
C SER A 55 -64.66 14.51 -59.20
N SER A 56 -64.30 14.91 -57.95
CA SER A 56 -64.05 16.30 -57.62
C SER A 56 -62.55 16.60 -57.61
N ILE A 57 -62.19 17.83 -57.85
CA ILE A 57 -60.86 18.37 -58.11
C ILE A 57 -59.91 18.29 -56.92
N VAL A 58 -60.39 17.86 -55.71
CA VAL A 58 -59.57 17.70 -54.53
C VAL A 58 -59.53 16.22 -54.11
N PRO A 59 -58.41 15.54 -54.21
CA PRO A 59 -58.32 14.13 -53.74
C PRO A 59 -58.52 14.07 -52.23
N GLY A 60 -59.58 13.43 -51.79
CA GLY A 60 -59.81 13.09 -50.37
C GLY A 60 -58.83 12.01 -49.92
N LYS A 61 -58.24 12.17 -48.73
CA LYS A 61 -57.44 11.13 -48.10
C LYS A 61 -58.19 10.61 -46.88
N TYR A 62 -58.21 9.29 -46.66
CA TYR A 62 -58.70 8.71 -45.42
C TYR A 62 -57.63 7.80 -44.81
N GLY A 63 -57.53 7.83 -43.45
CA GLY A 63 -56.60 7.02 -42.70
C GLY A 63 -57.01 5.54 -42.73
N LEU A 64 -56.03 4.65 -42.83
CA LEU A 64 -56.23 3.20 -42.82
C LEU A 64 -56.13 2.59 -41.41
N GLY A 65 -56.05 3.42 -40.41
CA GLY A 65 -56.01 2.99 -39.00
C GLY A 65 -54.67 3.30 -38.32
N VAL A 66 -54.34 2.51 -37.35
CA VAL A 66 -53.15 2.62 -36.50
C VAL A 66 -52.25 1.39 -36.63
N ASP A 67 -50.95 1.63 -36.61
CA ASP A 67 -49.93 0.60 -36.59
C ASP A 67 -48.99 0.82 -35.38
N ILE A 68 -48.11 -0.14 -35.15
CA ILE A 68 -47.08 -0.04 -34.10
C ILE A 68 -45.86 0.63 -34.72
N GLY A 69 -45.53 1.84 -34.24
CA GLY A 69 -44.35 2.57 -34.67
C GLY A 69 -43.07 1.96 -34.11
N ALA A 70 -43.07 1.67 -32.81
CA ALA A 70 -41.95 1.03 -32.14
C ALA A 70 -42.36 0.47 -30.77
N ILE A 71 -41.64 -0.56 -30.33
CA ILE A 71 -41.63 -1.00 -28.93
C ILE A 71 -40.26 -0.60 -28.38
N SER A 72 -40.23 0.46 -27.57
CA SER A 72 -38.98 1.04 -27.06
C SER A 72 -38.84 0.89 -25.55
N ARG A 73 -37.64 0.77 -25.06
CA ARG A 73 -37.35 0.79 -23.64
C ARG A 73 -37.45 2.21 -23.10
N VAL A 74 -37.95 2.34 -21.86
CA VAL A 74 -38.02 3.63 -21.15
C VAL A 74 -36.74 3.77 -20.31
N ARG A 75 -35.70 4.32 -20.90
CA ARG A 75 -34.38 4.51 -20.29
C ARG A 75 -33.88 5.94 -20.51
N ASN A 76 -33.02 6.40 -19.62
CA ASN A 76 -32.44 7.73 -19.69
C ASN A 76 -30.91 7.61 -19.61
N ASP A 77 -30.24 7.85 -20.74
CA ASP A 77 -28.77 7.72 -20.87
C ASP A 77 -27.99 8.62 -19.90
N PHE A 78 -28.54 9.77 -19.55
CA PHE A 78 -27.88 10.67 -18.58
C PHE A 78 -27.86 10.04 -17.16
N ILE A 79 -28.99 9.46 -16.75
CA ILE A 79 -29.08 8.79 -15.44
C ILE A 79 -28.18 7.54 -15.43
N ASP A 80 -28.17 6.78 -16.53
CA ASP A 80 -27.34 5.58 -16.66
C ASP A 80 -25.83 5.92 -16.55
N ARG A 81 -25.39 6.99 -17.21
CA ARG A 81 -24.00 7.47 -17.11
C ARG A 81 -23.65 7.90 -15.69
N SER A 82 -24.52 8.69 -15.06
CA SER A 82 -24.32 9.13 -13.68
C SER A 82 -24.28 7.94 -12.71
N TYR A 83 -25.20 6.97 -12.87
CA TYR A 83 -25.21 5.74 -12.07
C TYR A 83 -23.89 4.96 -12.21
N ARG A 84 -23.42 4.73 -13.43
CA ARG A 84 -22.18 4.00 -13.70
C ARG A 84 -20.95 4.70 -13.13
N THR A 85 -20.91 6.03 -13.19
CA THR A 85 -19.83 6.81 -12.58
C THR A 85 -19.81 6.65 -11.05
N GLU A 86 -20.98 6.79 -10.39
CA GLU A 86 -21.05 6.64 -8.94
C GLU A 86 -20.88 5.17 -8.49
N TYR A 87 -21.31 4.21 -9.31
CA TYR A 87 -21.10 2.78 -9.04
C TYR A 87 -19.61 2.39 -9.15
N SER A 88 -18.89 3.02 -10.06
CA SER A 88 -17.42 2.90 -10.15
C SER A 88 -16.71 3.43 -8.91
N ARG A 89 -17.15 4.61 -8.39
CA ARG A 89 -16.63 5.15 -7.13
C ARG A 89 -16.95 4.26 -5.95
N LEU A 90 -18.17 3.75 -5.88
CA LEU A 90 -18.54 2.81 -4.83
C LEU A 90 -17.60 1.59 -4.82
N GLY A 91 -17.31 1.01 -6.00
CA GLY A 91 -16.36 -0.10 -6.11
C GLY A 91 -14.96 0.25 -5.60
N PHE A 92 -14.47 1.46 -5.89
CA PHE A 92 -13.18 1.93 -5.39
C PHE A 92 -13.15 2.00 -3.86
N TYR A 93 -14.10 2.72 -3.25
CA TYR A 93 -14.13 2.91 -1.80
C TYR A 93 -14.50 1.64 -1.03
N GLU A 94 -15.28 0.73 -1.62
CA GLU A 94 -15.56 -0.58 -1.03
C GLU A 94 -14.28 -1.41 -0.86
N SER A 95 -13.38 -1.38 -1.86
CA SER A 95 -12.10 -2.07 -1.74
C SER A 95 -11.20 -1.46 -0.65
N GLN A 96 -11.21 -0.13 -0.53
CA GLN A 96 -10.46 0.57 0.53
C GLN A 96 -11.02 0.24 1.92
N ALA A 97 -12.34 0.34 2.10
CA ALA A 97 -13.00 0.06 3.37
C ALA A 97 -12.75 -1.40 3.83
N ASN A 98 -12.83 -2.36 2.91
CA ASN A 98 -12.55 -3.75 3.24
C ASN A 98 -11.11 -3.95 3.73
N ALA A 99 -10.14 -3.26 3.14
CA ALA A 99 -8.75 -3.34 3.59
C ALA A 99 -8.55 -2.72 4.97
N VAL A 100 -9.20 -1.60 5.26
CA VAL A 100 -9.17 -0.97 6.59
C VAL A 100 -9.78 -1.90 7.65
N TYR A 101 -10.96 -2.49 7.38
CA TYR A 101 -11.59 -3.45 8.30
C TYR A 101 -10.71 -4.67 8.59
N GLU A 102 -10.02 -5.19 7.59
CA GLU A 102 -9.11 -6.33 7.79
C GLU A 102 -7.90 -5.95 8.63
N VAL A 103 -7.31 -4.74 8.40
CA VAL A 103 -6.24 -4.20 9.24
C VAL A 103 -6.70 -4.08 10.69
N GLU A 104 -7.89 -3.49 10.93
CA GLU A 104 -8.48 -3.32 12.26
C GLU A 104 -8.70 -4.67 12.97
N ASP A 105 -9.17 -5.70 12.25
CA ASP A 105 -9.40 -7.05 12.80
C ASP A 105 -8.09 -7.72 13.25
N TRP A 106 -6.99 -7.53 12.50
CA TRP A 106 -5.68 -8.08 12.88
C TRP A 106 -5.12 -7.50 14.17
N PHE A 107 -5.36 -6.23 14.47
CA PHE A 107 -4.97 -5.64 15.75
C PHE A 107 -5.87 -6.09 16.89
N GLY A 108 -7.09 -6.55 16.63
CA GLY A 108 -7.99 -7.19 17.58
C GLY A 108 -8.51 -6.29 18.69
N GLU A 109 -8.48 -4.96 18.49
CA GLU A 109 -8.89 -3.99 19.53
C GLU A 109 -10.36 -4.13 19.94
N MET A 110 -11.23 -4.62 19.04
CA MET A 110 -12.66 -4.83 19.32
C MET A 110 -12.98 -6.16 20.03
N GLN A 111 -12.05 -7.10 20.17
CA GLN A 111 -12.35 -8.47 20.64
C GLN A 111 -11.72 -8.87 22.01
N GLY A 112 -11.11 -7.94 22.74
CA GLY A 112 -10.79 -8.13 24.16
C GLY A 112 -9.42 -8.67 24.53
N VAL A 113 -8.51 -8.96 23.58
CA VAL A 113 -7.08 -9.16 23.83
C VAL A 113 -6.32 -8.22 22.90
N THR A 114 -6.20 -7.00 23.33
CA THR A 114 -5.61 -5.93 22.57
C THR A 114 -4.09 -6.10 22.48
N TYR A 115 -3.48 -5.69 21.38
CA TYR A 115 -2.01 -5.62 21.28
C TYR A 115 -1.42 -4.72 22.36
N GLN A 116 -2.13 -3.66 22.76
CA GLN A 116 -1.76 -2.78 23.88
C GLN A 116 -1.50 -3.55 25.19
N GLN A 117 -2.21 -4.68 25.43
CA GLN A 117 -1.96 -5.49 26.61
C GLN A 117 -0.54 -6.08 26.60
N HIS A 118 -0.02 -6.51 25.46
CA HIS A 118 1.35 -7.03 25.35
C HIS A 118 2.40 -5.95 25.61
N ILE A 119 2.18 -4.71 25.15
CA ILE A 119 3.03 -3.55 25.49
C ILE A 119 2.98 -3.31 27.00
N THR A 120 1.79 -3.33 27.60
CA THR A 120 1.59 -3.13 29.04
C THR A 120 2.24 -4.24 29.87
N ASP A 121 2.14 -5.50 29.45
CA ASP A 121 2.73 -6.64 30.14
C ASP A 121 4.26 -6.60 30.07
N LEU A 122 4.82 -6.18 28.94
CA LEU A 122 6.26 -5.94 28.79
C LEU A 122 6.72 -4.82 29.74
N TYR A 123 6.01 -3.69 29.77
CA TYR A 123 6.26 -2.60 30.71
C TYR A 123 6.21 -3.06 32.17
N ASN A 124 5.18 -3.82 32.55
CA ASN A 124 5.03 -4.33 33.91
C ASN A 124 6.18 -5.27 34.32
N SER A 125 6.66 -6.10 33.38
CA SER A 125 7.79 -6.99 33.66
C SER A 125 9.10 -6.22 33.88
N ILE A 126 9.31 -5.12 33.13
CA ILE A 126 10.45 -4.21 33.33
C ILE A 126 10.30 -3.48 34.68
N ASN A 127 9.10 -3.04 35.03
CA ASN A 127 8.85 -2.39 36.32
C ASN A 127 9.11 -3.33 37.51
N GLU A 128 8.88 -4.63 37.39
CA GLU A 128 9.28 -5.59 38.41
C GLU A 128 10.80 -5.70 38.58
N LEU A 129 11.58 -5.54 37.50
CA LEU A 129 13.05 -5.50 37.55
C LEU A 129 13.59 -4.29 38.30
N THR A 130 12.89 -3.15 38.33
CA THR A 130 13.33 -1.99 39.12
C THR A 130 13.35 -2.26 40.63
N LYS A 131 12.61 -3.26 41.09
CA LYS A 131 12.57 -3.67 42.52
C LYS A 131 13.70 -4.63 42.88
N ASN A 132 14.09 -5.49 41.95
CA ASN A 132 15.19 -6.45 42.14
C ASN A 132 15.77 -6.86 40.76
N PRO A 133 16.76 -6.13 40.23
CA PRO A 133 17.34 -6.35 38.90
C PRO A 133 18.03 -7.72 38.73
N THR A 134 18.48 -8.36 39.83
CA THR A 134 19.16 -9.66 39.79
C THR A 134 18.22 -10.85 39.99
N SER A 135 16.92 -10.61 40.23
CA SER A 135 15.93 -11.66 40.43
C SER A 135 15.74 -12.52 39.17
N THR A 136 16.08 -13.81 39.28
CA THR A 136 15.87 -14.79 38.19
C THR A 136 14.38 -14.89 37.81
N ILE A 137 13.46 -14.75 38.77
CA ILE A 137 12.02 -14.80 38.52
C ILE A 137 11.58 -13.58 37.69
N ALA A 138 12.02 -12.36 38.06
CA ALA A 138 11.68 -11.14 37.33
C ALA A 138 12.28 -11.14 35.92
N ARG A 139 13.53 -11.59 35.77
CA ARG A 139 14.19 -11.76 34.46
C ARG A 139 13.48 -12.81 33.60
N SER A 140 13.04 -13.92 34.16
CA SER A 140 12.25 -14.94 33.44
C SER A 140 10.89 -14.39 32.99
N SER A 141 10.24 -13.57 33.85
CA SER A 141 8.99 -12.88 33.47
C SER A 141 9.21 -11.91 32.33
N LEU A 142 10.31 -11.14 32.32
CA LEU A 142 10.67 -10.26 31.20
C LEU A 142 10.81 -11.05 29.90
N ILE A 143 11.57 -12.16 29.90
CA ILE A 143 11.74 -13.00 28.70
C ILE A 143 10.40 -13.55 28.20
N GLN A 144 9.52 -14.02 29.10
CA GLN A 144 8.20 -14.52 28.72
C GLN A 144 7.34 -13.42 28.06
N ASN A 145 7.28 -12.23 28.65
CA ASN A 145 6.51 -11.12 28.10
C ASN A 145 7.13 -10.55 26.83
N ALA A 146 8.46 -10.49 26.72
CA ALA A 146 9.16 -10.14 25.49
C ALA A 146 8.87 -11.14 24.36
N THR A 147 8.83 -12.45 24.68
CA THR A 147 8.47 -13.49 23.71
C THR A 147 7.03 -13.34 23.25
N ALA A 148 6.08 -13.16 24.18
CA ALA A 148 4.68 -12.96 23.85
C ALA A 148 4.46 -11.69 23.00
N PHE A 149 5.18 -10.61 23.30
CA PHE A 149 5.17 -9.37 22.53
C PHE A 149 5.66 -9.59 21.10
N ILE A 150 6.81 -10.24 20.90
CA ILE A 150 7.36 -10.51 19.56
C ILE A 150 6.49 -11.49 18.78
N ASP A 151 6.03 -12.59 19.40
CA ASP A 151 5.18 -13.59 18.75
C ASP A 151 3.87 -12.95 18.25
N ARG A 152 3.24 -12.10 19.07
CA ARG A 152 2.04 -11.37 18.66
C ARG A 152 2.33 -10.38 17.55
N SER A 153 3.43 -9.62 17.64
CA SER A 153 3.85 -8.67 16.61
C SER A 153 4.09 -9.35 15.27
N GLN A 154 4.78 -10.48 15.27
CA GLN A 154 5.04 -11.26 14.05
C GLN A 154 3.77 -11.90 13.48
N ALA A 155 2.83 -12.32 14.34
CA ALA A 155 1.54 -12.85 13.89
C ALA A 155 0.73 -11.79 13.16
N ILE A 156 0.66 -10.57 13.68
CA ILE A 156 -0.02 -9.43 13.01
C ILE A 156 0.68 -9.11 11.69
N TYR A 157 2.00 -8.95 11.71
CA TYR A 157 2.79 -8.66 10.50
C TYR A 157 2.57 -9.71 9.40
N SER A 158 2.66 -11.00 9.76
CA SER A 158 2.45 -12.11 8.83
C SER A 158 1.02 -12.10 8.29
N GLY A 159 0.02 -11.82 9.14
CA GLY A 159 -1.36 -11.73 8.71
C GLY A 159 -1.60 -10.60 7.70
N LEU A 160 -1.04 -9.42 7.94
CA LEU A 160 -1.11 -8.29 6.99
C LEU A 160 -0.43 -8.62 5.65
N LYS A 161 0.72 -9.30 5.69
CA LYS A 161 1.42 -9.78 4.48
C LYS A 161 0.62 -10.84 3.73
N ASP A 162 0.02 -11.79 4.41
CA ASP A 162 -0.82 -12.83 3.81
C ASP A 162 -2.08 -12.22 3.18
N TYR A 163 -2.64 -11.19 3.82
CA TYR A 163 -3.75 -10.44 3.24
C TYR A 163 -3.33 -9.67 1.98
N GLN A 164 -2.15 -9.04 1.97
CA GLN A 164 -1.58 -8.41 0.78
C GLN A 164 -1.45 -9.40 -0.38
N ILE A 165 -1.00 -10.64 -0.11
CA ILE A 165 -0.93 -11.72 -1.10
C ILE A 165 -2.33 -12.14 -1.58
N THR A 166 -3.31 -12.17 -0.68
CA THR A 166 -4.71 -12.47 -1.03
C THR A 166 -5.26 -11.43 -2.00
N LEU A 167 -5.09 -10.14 -1.71
CA LEU A 167 -5.48 -9.06 -2.62
C LEU A 167 -4.72 -9.15 -3.96
N ASN A 168 -3.46 -9.53 -3.94
CA ASN A 168 -2.69 -9.77 -5.16
C ASN A 168 -3.31 -10.85 -6.06
N THR A 169 -3.80 -11.92 -5.47
CA THR A 169 -4.52 -12.99 -6.21
C THR A 169 -5.86 -12.50 -6.76
N GLU A 170 -6.55 -11.65 -6.01
CA GLU A 170 -7.82 -11.04 -6.42
C GLU A 170 -7.67 -10.14 -7.65
N VAL A 171 -6.51 -9.48 -7.84
CA VAL A 171 -6.19 -8.70 -9.05
C VAL A 171 -6.36 -9.56 -10.31
N SER A 172 -5.78 -10.75 -10.34
CA SER A 172 -5.89 -11.65 -11.51
C SER A 172 -7.34 -12.04 -11.77
N SER A 173 -8.08 -12.42 -10.72
CA SER A 173 -9.49 -12.82 -10.83
C SER A 173 -10.38 -11.68 -11.34
N MET A 174 -10.10 -10.44 -10.94
CA MET A 174 -10.84 -9.26 -11.43
C MET A 174 -10.52 -8.97 -12.89
N VAL A 175 -9.25 -9.10 -13.31
CA VAL A 175 -8.85 -8.95 -14.72
C VAL A 175 -9.55 -9.97 -15.60
N ASP A 176 -9.62 -11.23 -15.18
CA ASP A 176 -10.36 -12.28 -15.89
C ASP A 176 -11.84 -11.92 -16.01
N LYS A 177 -12.47 -11.45 -14.93
CA LYS A 177 -13.87 -11.04 -14.93
C LYS A 177 -14.14 -9.85 -15.85
N ILE A 178 -13.25 -8.86 -15.88
CA ILE A 178 -13.33 -7.71 -16.78
C ILE A 178 -13.28 -8.18 -18.25
N ASN A 179 -12.34 -9.07 -18.56
CA ASN A 179 -12.21 -9.64 -19.90
C ASN A 179 -13.46 -10.42 -20.32
N GLU A 180 -14.04 -11.23 -19.40
CA GLU A 180 -15.30 -11.95 -19.63
C GLU A 180 -16.44 -10.98 -19.96
N LEU A 181 -16.59 -9.89 -19.19
CA LEU A 181 -17.60 -8.87 -19.42
C LEU A 181 -17.41 -8.18 -20.77
N GLY A 182 -16.18 -7.86 -21.15
CA GLY A 182 -15.84 -7.30 -22.46
C GLY A 182 -16.27 -8.22 -23.60
N GLN A 183 -15.96 -9.52 -23.53
CA GLN A 183 -16.36 -10.51 -24.53
C GLN A 183 -17.89 -10.69 -24.59
N LYS A 184 -18.56 -10.69 -23.43
CA LYS A 184 -20.02 -10.76 -23.34
C LYS A 184 -20.69 -9.57 -24.04
N ILE A 185 -20.21 -8.35 -23.77
CA ILE A 185 -20.73 -7.12 -24.40
C ILE A 185 -20.49 -7.15 -25.90
N TYR A 186 -19.31 -7.57 -26.34
CA TYR A 186 -18.98 -7.70 -27.76
C TYR A 186 -19.92 -8.70 -28.49
N SER A 187 -20.19 -9.86 -27.90
CA SER A 187 -21.10 -10.86 -28.46
C SER A 187 -22.54 -10.35 -28.54
N LEU A 188 -22.99 -9.62 -27.50
CA LEU A 188 -24.30 -8.98 -27.46
C LEU A 188 -24.41 -7.87 -28.51
N ASN A 189 -23.37 -7.05 -28.71
CA ASN A 189 -23.30 -6.04 -29.79
C ASN A 189 -23.56 -6.67 -31.16
N LYS A 190 -22.87 -7.78 -31.47
CA LYS A 190 -23.07 -8.50 -32.74
C LYS A 190 -24.48 -9.05 -32.87
N SER A 191 -25.04 -9.58 -31.80
CA SER A 191 -26.40 -10.13 -31.80
C SER A 191 -27.46 -9.03 -31.99
N ILE A 192 -27.31 -7.90 -31.31
CA ILE A 192 -28.18 -6.73 -31.44
C ILE A 192 -28.13 -6.19 -32.87
N SER A 193 -26.93 -5.95 -33.40
CA SER A 193 -26.74 -5.44 -34.76
C SER A 193 -27.39 -6.37 -35.82
N LYS A 194 -27.33 -7.69 -35.62
CA LYS A 194 -27.94 -8.68 -36.50
C LYS A 194 -29.47 -8.62 -36.45
N VAL A 195 -30.06 -8.52 -35.25
CA VAL A 195 -31.55 -8.44 -35.08
C VAL A 195 -32.06 -7.12 -35.63
N GLU A 196 -31.38 -6.02 -35.40
CA GLU A 196 -31.81 -4.68 -35.78
C GLU A 196 -31.44 -4.28 -37.24
N ALA A 197 -30.70 -5.14 -37.95
CA ALA A 197 -30.25 -4.86 -39.33
C ALA A 197 -31.39 -4.55 -40.30
N GLY A 198 -32.58 -5.08 -40.03
CA GLY A 198 -33.79 -4.82 -40.86
C GLY A 198 -34.49 -3.51 -40.53
N GLY A 199 -34.13 -2.79 -39.49
CA GLY A 199 -34.71 -1.50 -39.06
C GLY A 199 -36.14 -1.57 -38.52
N VAL A 200 -36.73 -2.79 -38.40
CA VAL A 200 -38.12 -3.00 -38.01
C VAL A 200 -38.20 -3.48 -36.54
N GLU A 201 -37.28 -4.31 -36.12
CA GLU A 201 -37.28 -4.95 -34.81
C GLU A 201 -36.23 -4.31 -33.89
N ARG A 202 -36.57 -4.18 -32.61
CA ARG A 202 -35.63 -3.73 -31.55
C ARG A 202 -35.28 -4.90 -30.64
N ALA A 203 -34.01 -5.15 -30.44
CA ALA A 203 -33.51 -6.24 -29.61
C ALA A 203 -33.51 -5.88 -28.11
N ASN A 204 -34.67 -5.48 -27.56
CA ASN A 204 -34.80 -4.91 -26.22
C ASN A 204 -34.20 -5.78 -25.12
N ASP A 205 -34.45 -7.11 -25.11
CA ASP A 205 -33.96 -8.02 -24.07
C ASP A 205 -32.43 -8.22 -24.15
N LEU A 206 -31.84 -8.23 -25.37
CA LEU A 206 -30.39 -8.26 -25.55
C LEU A 206 -29.73 -6.95 -25.11
N ARG A 207 -30.42 -5.84 -25.34
CA ARG A 207 -29.97 -4.52 -24.89
C ARG A 207 -30.03 -4.41 -23.37
N ASP A 208 -31.07 -4.97 -22.70
CA ASP A 208 -31.15 -5.02 -21.24
C ASP A 208 -30.01 -5.86 -20.65
N THR A 209 -29.76 -7.05 -21.26
CA THR A 209 -28.63 -7.90 -20.84
C THR A 209 -27.28 -7.21 -21.03
N ARG A 210 -27.11 -6.45 -22.12
CA ARG A 210 -25.88 -5.67 -22.38
C ARG A 210 -25.72 -4.54 -21.39
N ASP A 211 -26.78 -3.81 -21.10
CA ASP A 211 -26.74 -2.71 -20.14
C ASP A 211 -26.40 -3.21 -18.71
N LEU A 212 -26.94 -4.37 -18.32
CA LEU A 212 -26.58 -5.02 -17.06
C LEU A 212 -25.07 -5.38 -17.02
N ALA A 213 -24.52 -5.89 -18.13
CA ALA A 213 -23.08 -6.18 -18.23
C ALA A 213 -22.23 -4.89 -18.21
N LEU A 214 -22.75 -3.79 -18.76
CA LEU A 214 -22.10 -2.47 -18.65
C LEU A 214 -22.13 -1.91 -17.23
N ASP A 215 -23.26 -2.08 -16.54
CA ASP A 215 -23.38 -1.68 -15.13
C ASP A 215 -22.37 -2.45 -14.27
N GLU A 216 -22.26 -3.78 -14.47
CA GLU A 216 -21.28 -4.63 -13.78
C GLU A 216 -19.83 -4.22 -14.12
N LEU A 217 -19.52 -3.98 -15.40
CA LEU A 217 -18.19 -3.54 -15.84
C LEU A 217 -17.78 -2.20 -15.21
N SER A 218 -18.73 -1.27 -15.08
CA SER A 218 -18.48 0.04 -14.50
C SER A 218 -18.08 -0.01 -13.02
N GLN A 219 -18.41 -1.06 -12.30
CA GLN A 219 -17.93 -1.26 -10.93
C GLN A 219 -16.43 -1.49 -10.87
N TYR A 220 -15.88 -2.21 -11.86
CA TYR A 220 -14.47 -2.60 -11.87
C TYR A 220 -13.54 -1.52 -12.39
N LEU A 221 -14.00 -0.71 -13.37
CA LEU A 221 -13.20 0.27 -14.11
C LEU A 221 -13.96 1.58 -14.35
N ASP A 222 -13.20 2.66 -14.58
CA ASP A 222 -13.78 3.89 -15.18
C ASP A 222 -13.98 3.65 -16.66
N ILE A 223 -15.25 3.67 -17.11
CA ILE A 223 -15.62 3.41 -18.50
C ILE A 223 -16.28 4.61 -19.15
N ASP A 224 -15.86 4.91 -20.38
CA ASP A 224 -16.56 5.77 -21.32
C ASP A 224 -17.15 4.94 -22.45
N TYR A 225 -18.38 5.24 -22.85
CA TYR A 225 -19.03 4.50 -23.92
C TYR A 225 -19.95 5.37 -24.75
N TYR A 226 -20.16 4.95 -25.99
CA TYR A 226 -21.17 5.53 -26.88
C TYR A 226 -21.78 4.45 -27.79
N GLU A 227 -23.03 4.66 -28.15
CA GLU A 227 -23.74 3.77 -29.09
C GLU A 227 -23.62 4.30 -30.54
N THR A 228 -23.30 3.39 -31.44
CA THR A 228 -23.21 3.67 -32.87
C THR A 228 -24.58 3.55 -33.56
N THR A 229 -24.72 4.04 -34.77
CA THR A 229 -25.98 4.03 -35.53
C THR A 229 -26.51 2.62 -35.83
N ASP A 230 -25.64 1.62 -35.82
CA ASP A 230 -25.96 0.19 -35.99
C ASP A 230 -26.23 -0.55 -34.68
N GLY A 231 -26.46 0.19 -33.58
CA GLY A 231 -26.84 -0.36 -32.27
C GLY A 231 -25.71 -0.99 -31.47
N GLN A 232 -24.44 -0.89 -31.89
CA GLN A 232 -23.29 -1.39 -31.16
C GLN A 232 -22.79 -0.35 -30.16
N ILE A 233 -22.37 -0.78 -28.97
CA ILE A 233 -21.70 0.08 -28.00
C ILE A 233 -20.18 -0.12 -28.11
N ILE A 234 -19.47 0.99 -28.24
CA ILE A 234 -18.02 1.07 -28.18
C ILE A 234 -17.65 1.53 -26.77
N ILE A 235 -16.66 0.86 -26.15
CA ILE A 235 -16.23 1.14 -24.78
C ILE A 235 -14.75 1.45 -24.76
N SER A 236 -14.40 2.52 -24.07
CA SER A 236 -13.04 2.80 -23.60
C SER A 236 -13.01 2.58 -22.09
N ALA A 237 -11.99 1.90 -21.59
CA ALA A 237 -11.74 1.69 -20.18
C ALA A 237 -10.39 2.34 -19.82
N GLU A 238 -10.36 3.15 -18.76
CA GLU A 238 -9.17 3.93 -18.36
C GLU A 238 -8.54 4.70 -19.56
N ASN A 239 -9.39 5.30 -20.38
CA ASN A 239 -9.05 6.04 -21.62
C ASN A 239 -8.42 5.19 -22.75
N ILE A 240 -8.40 3.87 -22.66
CA ILE A 240 -7.92 2.95 -23.68
C ILE A 240 -9.11 2.23 -24.33
N PRO A 241 -9.14 2.07 -25.68
CA PRO A 241 -10.19 1.30 -26.35
C PRO A 241 -10.23 -0.13 -25.83
N PHE A 242 -11.37 -0.54 -25.25
CA PHE A 242 -11.57 -1.88 -24.67
C PHE A 242 -12.44 -2.76 -25.58
N VAL A 243 -13.67 -2.32 -25.87
CA VAL A 243 -14.57 -3.03 -26.79
C VAL A 243 -14.82 -2.19 -28.03
N SER A 244 -14.41 -2.69 -29.18
CA SER A 244 -14.63 -2.07 -30.49
C SER A 244 -15.64 -2.85 -31.32
N LYS A 245 -15.91 -2.41 -32.55
CA LYS A 245 -16.75 -3.16 -33.51
C LYS A 245 -16.11 -4.46 -33.98
N SER A 246 -14.78 -4.51 -34.02
CA SER A 246 -14.01 -5.61 -34.59
C SER A 246 -13.52 -6.60 -33.55
N GLU A 247 -13.19 -6.12 -32.38
CA GLU A 247 -12.44 -6.91 -31.37
C GLU A 247 -12.64 -6.38 -29.95
N VAL A 248 -12.21 -7.18 -28.98
CA VAL A 248 -12.02 -6.82 -27.59
C VAL A 248 -10.52 -6.82 -27.31
N ASN A 249 -10.02 -5.70 -26.81
CA ASN A 249 -8.66 -5.57 -26.35
C ASN A 249 -8.59 -6.08 -24.90
N THR A 250 -8.04 -7.28 -24.71
CA THR A 250 -7.98 -7.92 -23.39
C THR A 250 -6.87 -7.36 -22.54
N MET A 251 -7.13 -7.26 -21.23
CA MET A 251 -6.12 -7.00 -20.23
C MET A 251 -5.34 -8.28 -19.89
N ASP A 252 -4.13 -8.11 -19.40
CA ASP A 252 -3.31 -9.16 -18.78
C ASP A 252 -2.71 -8.63 -17.48
N VAL A 253 -2.01 -9.49 -16.75
CA VAL A 253 -1.29 -9.14 -15.53
C VAL A 253 0.19 -9.44 -15.68
N ARG A 254 1.04 -8.47 -15.35
CA ARG A 254 2.49 -8.59 -15.30
C ARG A 254 2.94 -8.69 -13.85
N GLN A 255 3.91 -9.55 -13.56
CA GLN A 255 4.55 -9.60 -12.25
C GLN A 255 5.68 -8.57 -12.16
N GLU A 256 5.73 -7.83 -11.07
CA GLU A 256 6.78 -6.85 -10.79
C GLU A 256 7.34 -7.01 -9.38
N GLY A 257 8.63 -6.69 -9.26
CA GLY A 257 9.36 -6.76 -8.00
C GLY A 257 9.65 -8.18 -7.51
N GLN A 258 10.42 -8.28 -6.43
CA GLN A 258 10.83 -9.56 -5.84
C GLN A 258 9.67 -10.32 -5.18
N TYR A 259 8.57 -9.64 -4.85
CA TYR A 259 7.38 -10.23 -4.23
C TYR A 259 6.31 -10.66 -5.24
N GLY A 260 6.57 -10.47 -6.55
CA GLY A 260 5.66 -10.90 -7.61
C GLY A 260 4.31 -10.19 -7.59
N LEU A 261 4.28 -8.89 -7.27
CA LEU A 261 3.06 -8.10 -7.28
C LEU A 261 2.51 -8.00 -8.71
N LEU A 262 1.22 -8.26 -8.87
CA LEU A 262 0.54 -8.25 -10.15
C LEU A 262 0.15 -6.83 -10.54
N ILE A 263 0.56 -6.39 -11.72
CA ILE A 263 0.18 -5.10 -12.31
C ILE A 263 -0.67 -5.37 -13.54
N PRO A 264 -1.92 -4.90 -13.60
CA PRO A 264 -2.75 -4.98 -14.80
C PRO A 264 -2.17 -4.14 -15.93
N GLU A 265 -2.09 -4.72 -17.12
CA GLU A 265 -1.57 -4.04 -18.31
C GLU A 265 -2.47 -4.26 -19.54
N TRP A 266 -2.31 -3.38 -20.52
CA TRP A 266 -2.85 -3.52 -21.85
C TRP A 266 -1.74 -4.02 -22.79
N PRO A 267 -1.63 -5.34 -23.04
CA PRO A 267 -0.53 -5.88 -23.85
C PRO A 267 -0.43 -5.28 -25.24
N ALA A 268 -1.58 -5.00 -25.87
CA ALA A 268 -1.62 -4.41 -27.21
C ALA A 268 -1.07 -2.98 -27.28
N TYR A 269 -0.96 -2.29 -26.15
CA TYR A 269 -0.48 -0.90 -26.05
C TYR A 269 0.83 -0.79 -25.28
N GLU A 270 1.33 -1.89 -24.70
CA GLU A 270 2.53 -1.91 -23.83
C GLU A 270 2.41 -0.86 -22.71
N LYS A 271 1.24 -0.80 -22.05
CA LYS A 271 0.93 0.19 -21.01
C LYS A 271 0.24 -0.47 -19.83
N ASP A 272 0.59 0.01 -18.64
CA ASP A 272 -0.17 -0.30 -17.44
C ASP A 272 -1.60 0.27 -17.56
N VAL A 273 -2.56 -0.43 -16.94
CA VAL A 273 -3.96 0.01 -16.95
C VAL A 273 -4.12 1.30 -16.16
N PHE A 274 -3.42 1.45 -15.05
CA PHE A 274 -3.53 2.60 -14.16
C PHE A 274 -2.21 3.35 -14.03
N SER A 275 -2.31 4.68 -13.92
CA SER A 275 -1.22 5.55 -13.48
C SER A 275 -1.45 6.00 -12.04
N PHE A 276 -0.43 5.85 -11.21
CA PHE A 276 -0.43 6.31 -9.80
C PHE A 276 0.41 7.59 -9.60
N GLU A 277 0.66 8.34 -10.66
CA GLU A 277 1.37 9.63 -10.56
C GLU A 277 0.63 10.66 -9.72
N LYS A 278 -0.72 10.58 -9.72
CA LYS A 278 -1.59 11.42 -8.90
C LYS A 278 -2.32 10.57 -7.89
N ALA A 279 -2.38 11.03 -6.66
CA ALA A 279 -3.17 10.39 -5.62
C ALA A 279 -4.62 10.20 -6.05
N ALA A 280 -5.19 9.03 -5.76
CA ALA A 280 -6.59 8.75 -6.04
C ALA A 280 -7.47 9.58 -5.09
N SER A 281 -8.30 10.45 -5.66
CA SER A 281 -9.17 11.33 -4.90
C SER A 281 -10.33 11.86 -5.75
N ASN A 282 -11.42 12.24 -5.10
CA ASN A 282 -12.54 12.89 -5.76
C ASN A 282 -12.13 14.22 -6.42
N ALA A 283 -11.20 14.96 -5.82
CA ALA A 283 -10.69 16.21 -6.39
C ALA A 283 -10.00 15.99 -7.76
N ASN A 284 -9.31 14.86 -7.92
CA ASN A 284 -8.66 14.47 -9.18
C ASN A 284 -9.62 13.70 -10.10
N ASN A 285 -10.83 13.35 -9.65
CA ASN A 285 -11.83 12.53 -10.35
C ASN A 285 -11.24 11.19 -10.87
N ASN A 286 -10.31 10.61 -10.11
CA ASN A 286 -9.62 9.37 -10.44
C ASN A 286 -9.81 8.26 -9.38
N ASP A 287 -10.76 8.45 -8.47
CA ASP A 287 -11.21 7.57 -7.39
C ASP A 287 -12.31 6.60 -7.89
N LYS A 288 -12.02 5.88 -8.98
CA LYS A 288 -12.99 5.02 -9.67
C LYS A 288 -12.41 3.65 -9.98
N GLY A 289 -13.29 2.64 -9.98
CA GLY A 289 -12.97 1.28 -10.31
C GLY A 289 -12.51 0.44 -9.12
N LYS A 290 -13.22 -0.68 -8.89
CA LYS A 290 -12.90 -1.64 -7.83
C LYS A 290 -11.48 -2.19 -7.96
N LEU A 291 -11.02 -2.46 -9.19
CA LEU A 291 -9.67 -2.95 -9.45
C LEU A 291 -8.61 -1.92 -9.03
N LYS A 292 -8.82 -0.65 -9.34
CA LYS A 292 -7.90 0.43 -8.90
C LYS A 292 -7.91 0.59 -7.39
N GLY A 293 -9.10 0.57 -6.77
CA GLY A 293 -9.24 0.61 -5.32
C GLY A 293 -8.47 -0.52 -4.63
N LEU A 294 -8.54 -1.73 -5.18
CA LEU A 294 -7.81 -2.89 -4.66
C LEU A 294 -6.29 -2.75 -4.81
N LEU A 295 -5.80 -2.23 -5.94
CA LEU A 295 -4.36 -2.00 -6.14
C LEU A 295 -3.82 -0.94 -5.18
N VAL A 296 -4.57 0.14 -4.94
CA VAL A 296 -4.21 1.16 -3.94
C VAL A 296 -4.22 0.56 -2.54
N ALA A 297 -5.26 -0.22 -2.16
CA ALA A 297 -5.36 -0.85 -0.85
C ALA A 297 -4.21 -1.83 -0.58
N ARG A 298 -3.88 -2.69 -1.58
CA ARG A 298 -2.78 -3.65 -1.52
C ARG A 298 -1.41 -2.97 -1.43
N GLY A 299 -1.27 -1.81 -2.08
CA GLY A 299 0.01 -1.16 -2.32
C GLY A 299 0.81 -1.78 -3.47
N THR A 300 1.86 -1.09 -3.89
CA THR A 300 2.69 -1.45 -5.05
C THR A 300 4.16 -1.73 -4.71
N ILE A 301 4.54 -1.51 -3.45
CA ILE A 301 5.92 -1.63 -2.95
C ILE A 301 5.96 -2.47 -1.68
N ASP A 302 7.16 -2.86 -1.26
CA ASP A 302 7.40 -3.35 0.10
C ASP A 302 7.80 -2.21 1.02
N VAL A 303 7.49 -2.32 2.31
CA VAL A 303 7.71 -1.24 3.28
C VAL A 303 8.20 -1.78 4.63
N ASN A 304 8.90 -0.90 5.35
CA ASN A 304 9.40 -1.14 6.70
C ASN A 304 9.43 0.18 7.51
N TYR A 305 9.96 0.16 8.72
CA TYR A 305 9.98 1.32 9.62
C TYR A 305 10.76 2.53 9.09
N GLN A 306 11.72 2.34 8.19
CA GLN A 306 12.54 3.44 7.61
C GLN A 306 11.73 4.28 6.61
N ASP A 307 10.69 3.71 6.04
CA ASP A 307 9.81 4.41 5.09
C ASP A 307 8.87 5.41 5.76
N VAL A 308 8.76 5.38 7.11
CA VAL A 308 8.00 6.38 7.86
C VAL A 308 8.89 7.60 8.10
N PRO A 309 8.62 8.76 7.46
CA PRO A 309 9.46 9.94 7.60
C PRO A 309 9.52 10.44 9.03
N VAL A 310 10.70 10.85 9.47
CA VAL A 310 10.90 11.45 10.80
C VAL A 310 11.39 12.86 10.60
N MET A 311 10.62 13.84 11.11
CA MET A 311 11.01 15.24 11.01
C MET A 311 12.24 15.52 11.86
N PRO A 312 13.29 16.17 11.29
CA PRO A 312 14.49 16.52 12.02
C PRO A 312 14.20 17.45 13.20
N ASP A 313 14.72 17.13 14.39
CA ASP A 313 14.58 18.00 15.56
C ASP A 313 15.65 19.11 15.52
N LYS A 314 15.22 20.35 15.64
CA LYS A 314 16.13 21.50 15.65
C LYS A 314 17.15 21.47 16.79
N SER A 315 16.82 20.77 17.88
CA SER A 315 17.71 20.63 19.04
C SER A 315 18.94 19.75 18.77
N ASP A 316 18.88 18.92 17.73
CA ASP A 316 19.97 18.02 17.34
C ASP A 316 21.06 18.74 16.53
N TYR A 317 20.82 20.01 16.16
CA TYR A 317 21.72 20.80 15.30
C TYR A 317 22.12 22.11 15.97
N ASP A 318 23.40 22.50 15.85
CA ASP A 318 23.85 23.83 16.31
C ASP A 318 23.48 24.91 15.27
N LEU A 319 22.25 25.39 15.36
CA LEU A 319 21.75 26.42 14.46
C LEU A 319 22.39 27.79 14.63
N THR A 320 23.37 27.95 15.55
CA THR A 320 24.14 29.18 15.71
C THR A 320 25.33 29.24 14.74
N THR A 321 25.69 28.08 14.16
CA THR A 321 26.77 27.95 13.18
C THR A 321 26.24 27.82 11.76
N ALA A 322 27.00 28.24 10.76
CA ALA A 322 26.66 28.08 9.35
C ALA A 322 26.60 26.57 8.95
N GLU A 323 27.47 25.77 9.55
CA GLU A 323 27.57 24.34 9.34
C GLU A 323 26.33 23.60 9.90
N GLY A 324 25.95 23.85 11.15
CA GLY A 324 24.77 23.24 11.74
C GLY A 324 23.46 23.66 11.05
N MET A 325 23.40 24.91 10.55
CA MET A 325 22.29 25.34 9.70
C MET A 325 22.26 24.58 8.36
N ALA A 326 23.40 24.34 7.73
CA ALA A 326 23.48 23.58 6.48
C ALA A 326 23.08 22.12 6.71
N GLN A 327 23.55 21.49 7.78
CA GLN A 327 23.15 20.12 8.17
C GLN A 327 21.66 20.01 8.42
N TYR A 328 21.05 20.93 9.17
CA TYR A 328 19.61 20.95 9.39
C TYR A 328 18.82 21.12 8.09
N ASN A 329 19.25 22.02 7.20
CA ASN A 329 18.57 22.22 5.91
C ASN A 329 18.67 20.98 5.03
N SER A 330 19.82 20.31 4.98
CA SER A 330 19.98 19.05 4.26
C SER A 330 19.06 17.96 4.81
N ALA A 331 19.02 17.81 6.14
CA ALA A 331 18.11 16.87 6.78
C ALA A 331 16.63 17.17 6.50
N MET A 332 16.27 18.46 6.42
CA MET A 332 14.91 18.89 6.05
C MET A 332 14.57 18.59 4.57
N ASP A 333 15.54 18.76 3.67
CA ASP A 333 15.36 18.42 2.25
C ASP A 333 15.17 16.91 2.06
N ASP A 334 15.91 16.09 2.79
CA ASP A 334 15.78 14.63 2.74
C ASP A 334 14.47 14.18 3.38
N TYR A 335 14.09 14.77 4.52
CA TYR A 335 12.76 14.56 5.10
C TYR A 335 11.63 14.88 4.10
N GLN A 336 11.74 16.01 3.36
CA GLN A 336 10.74 16.39 2.38
C GLN A 336 10.62 15.36 1.25
N LYS A 337 11.73 14.83 0.76
CA LYS A 337 11.75 13.76 -0.26
C LYS A 337 11.10 12.48 0.26
N GLN A 338 11.43 12.08 1.49
CA GLN A 338 10.83 10.92 2.14
C GLN A 338 9.33 11.11 2.37
N GLN A 339 8.91 12.30 2.78
CA GLN A 339 7.50 12.64 2.97
C GLN A 339 6.72 12.58 1.65
N ASP A 340 7.26 13.13 0.56
CA ASP A 340 6.64 13.06 -0.75
C ASP A 340 6.50 11.61 -1.24
N TYR A 341 7.52 10.78 -0.96
CA TYR A 341 7.48 9.35 -1.27
C TYR A 341 6.42 8.62 -0.44
N TYR A 342 6.38 8.85 0.88
CA TYR A 342 5.40 8.28 1.80
C TYR A 342 3.97 8.63 1.39
N ASN A 343 3.68 9.91 1.18
CA ASN A 343 2.36 10.41 0.79
C ASN A 343 1.91 9.87 -0.57
N LYS A 344 2.84 9.56 -1.45
CA LYS A 344 2.53 9.06 -2.80
C LYS A 344 2.28 7.56 -2.84
N TYR A 345 3.08 6.77 -2.13
CA TYR A 345 3.12 5.31 -2.30
C TYR A 345 2.64 4.52 -1.09
N ILE A 346 2.72 5.07 0.13
CA ILE A 346 2.46 4.35 1.38
C ILE A 346 1.15 4.78 2.02
N GLU A 347 0.98 6.07 2.31
CA GLU A 347 -0.20 6.63 2.96
C GLU A 347 -1.53 6.23 2.27
N PRO A 348 -1.65 6.20 0.93
CA PRO A 348 -2.90 5.80 0.29
C PRO A 348 -3.27 4.33 0.48
N SER A 349 -2.34 3.48 0.89
CA SER A 349 -2.53 2.05 1.13
C SER A 349 -2.69 1.76 2.62
N ALA A 350 -3.88 1.38 3.06
CA ALA A 350 -4.13 1.01 4.45
C ALA A 350 -3.19 -0.11 4.95
N ILE A 351 -2.85 -1.08 4.07
CA ILE A 351 -1.97 -2.19 4.43
C ILE A 351 -0.51 -1.72 4.57
N LEU A 352 0.00 -0.93 3.62
CA LEU A 352 1.40 -0.46 3.69
C LEU A 352 1.60 0.51 4.86
N SER A 353 0.66 1.43 5.07
CA SER A 353 0.65 2.35 6.20
C SER A 353 0.62 1.59 7.53
N ALA A 354 -0.22 0.55 7.64
CA ALA A 354 -0.28 -0.31 8.81
C ALA A 354 1.04 -1.07 9.06
N ILE A 355 1.63 -1.67 8.03
CA ILE A 355 2.90 -2.40 8.14
C ILE A 355 4.03 -1.46 8.55
N ALA A 356 4.19 -0.32 7.89
CA ALA A 356 5.28 0.62 8.15
C ALA A 356 5.16 1.25 9.55
N GLY A 357 3.96 1.74 9.93
CA GLY A 357 3.71 2.33 11.24
C GLY A 357 3.87 1.32 12.38
N PHE A 358 3.40 0.09 12.18
CA PHE A 358 3.53 -0.97 13.17
C PHE A 358 4.99 -1.43 13.34
N ASP A 359 5.72 -1.59 12.22
CA ASP A 359 7.16 -1.91 12.27
C ASP A 359 7.95 -0.79 12.95
N LYS A 360 7.57 0.49 12.74
CA LYS A 360 8.15 1.65 13.43
C LYS A 360 7.97 1.60 14.94
N LEU A 361 6.77 1.23 15.41
CA LEU A 361 6.49 1.08 16.83
C LEU A 361 7.36 -0.03 17.46
N VAL A 362 7.36 -1.22 16.83
CA VAL A 362 8.10 -2.37 17.36
C VAL A 362 9.61 -2.12 17.32
N ASN A 363 10.12 -1.57 16.21
CA ASN A 363 11.51 -1.15 16.11
C ASN A 363 11.88 -0.15 17.22
N GLY A 364 11.04 0.86 17.45
CA GLY A 364 11.26 1.86 18.50
C GLY A 364 11.38 1.24 19.90
N ILE A 365 10.46 0.34 20.27
CA ILE A 365 10.48 -0.37 21.56
C ILE A 365 11.74 -1.22 21.69
N VAL A 366 12.04 -2.02 20.67
CA VAL A 366 13.17 -2.95 20.63
C VAL A 366 14.50 -2.21 20.71
N THR A 367 14.69 -1.17 19.89
CA THR A 367 15.90 -0.37 19.87
C THR A 367 16.11 0.34 21.20
N ALA A 368 15.08 1.00 21.75
CA ALA A 368 15.19 1.71 23.00
C ALA A 368 15.61 0.79 24.17
N LEU A 369 15.06 -0.43 24.24
CA LEU A 369 15.42 -1.40 25.28
C LEU A 369 16.83 -1.96 25.06
N ASN A 370 17.19 -2.29 23.83
CA ASN A 370 18.51 -2.81 23.51
C ASN A 370 19.62 -1.77 23.75
N ASP A 371 19.37 -0.50 23.45
CA ASP A 371 20.38 0.57 23.63
C ASP A 371 20.68 0.84 25.11
N VAL A 372 19.69 0.65 25.99
CA VAL A 372 19.95 0.70 27.44
C VAL A 372 20.78 -0.50 27.89
N LEU A 373 20.48 -1.72 27.41
CA LEU A 373 21.22 -2.93 27.77
C LEU A 373 22.60 -2.99 27.16
N CYS A 374 22.77 -2.41 25.99
CA CYS A 374 23.97 -2.41 25.17
C CYS A 374 24.34 -0.97 24.79
N PRO A 375 24.73 -0.11 25.74
CA PRO A 375 25.10 1.27 25.43
C PRO A 375 26.33 1.31 24.54
N GLU A 376 26.29 2.19 23.54
CA GLU A 376 27.35 2.32 22.54
C GLU A 376 28.02 3.69 22.63
N LYS A 377 29.27 3.77 22.18
CA LYS A 377 30.00 5.01 21.98
C LYS A 377 30.73 5.00 20.66
N GLU A 378 30.86 6.17 20.05
CA GLU A 378 31.62 6.36 18.83
C GLU A 378 33.13 6.35 19.11
N VAL A 379 33.86 5.67 18.23
CA VAL A 379 35.33 5.69 18.20
C VAL A 379 35.77 6.06 16.79
N GLU A 380 36.41 7.19 16.67
CA GLU A 380 36.98 7.65 15.41
C GLU A 380 38.43 7.15 15.25
N THR A 381 38.76 6.63 14.10
CA THR A 381 40.09 6.11 13.77
C THR A 381 40.44 6.39 12.31
N THR A 382 41.73 6.49 12.04
CA THR A 382 42.28 6.59 10.67
C THR A 382 42.70 5.23 10.11
N THR A 383 42.69 4.19 10.95
CA THR A 383 43.05 2.82 10.57
C THR A 383 41.82 1.93 10.61
N GLU A 384 41.60 1.18 9.56
CA GLU A 384 40.47 0.23 9.47
C GLU A 384 40.58 -0.84 10.58
N MET A 385 39.47 -1.03 11.31
CA MET A 385 39.41 -2.12 12.29
C MET A 385 39.23 -3.45 11.58
N THR A 386 39.85 -4.49 12.10
CA THR A 386 39.74 -5.85 11.60
C THR A 386 39.30 -6.79 12.73
N ASP A 387 38.60 -7.89 12.36
CA ASP A 387 38.30 -8.97 13.29
C ASP A 387 39.56 -9.78 13.66
N ASP A 388 39.43 -10.74 14.58
CA ASP A 388 40.54 -11.61 15.03
C ASP A 388 41.09 -12.49 13.89
N GLU A 389 40.39 -12.60 12.75
CA GLU A 389 40.78 -13.34 11.55
C GLU A 389 41.47 -12.43 10.51
N GLY A 390 41.48 -11.12 10.76
CA GLY A 390 42.10 -10.10 9.89
C GLY A 390 41.18 -9.58 8.78
N ASN A 391 39.86 -9.87 8.84
CA ASN A 391 38.91 -9.30 7.88
C ASN A 391 38.54 -7.88 8.31
N PRO A 392 38.44 -6.93 7.34
CA PRO A 392 38.08 -5.57 7.64
C PRO A 392 36.62 -5.47 8.11
N LEU A 393 36.39 -4.67 9.17
CA LEU A 393 35.05 -4.38 9.67
C LEU A 393 34.46 -3.16 8.95
N GLN A 394 33.16 -3.19 8.74
CA GLN A 394 32.46 -2.04 8.20
C GLN A 394 32.31 -0.96 9.28
N ALA A 395 32.77 0.26 9.00
CA ALA A 395 32.55 1.41 9.86
C ALA A 395 31.10 1.92 9.73
N ASP A 396 30.61 2.59 10.78
CA ASP A 396 29.32 3.28 10.77
C ASP A 396 29.36 4.53 9.89
N LYS A 397 30.55 5.15 9.79
CA LYS A 397 30.73 6.39 9.07
C LYS A 397 32.13 6.46 8.46
N TYR A 398 32.18 6.82 7.19
CA TYR A 398 33.39 7.11 6.45
C TYR A 398 33.43 8.60 6.10
N VAL A 399 34.55 9.24 6.36
CA VAL A 399 34.79 10.64 5.98
C VAL A 399 35.91 10.67 4.96
N TYR A 400 35.66 11.28 3.80
CA TYR A 400 36.65 11.51 2.74
C TYR A 400 36.91 13.00 2.64
N ASN A 401 38.11 13.46 3.02
CA ASN A 401 38.48 14.85 2.89
C ASN A 401 39.35 15.07 1.64
N ALA A 402 39.19 16.24 1.01
CA ALA A 402 39.99 16.65 -0.14
C ALA A 402 40.01 15.59 -1.26
N SER A 403 38.86 15.05 -1.57
CA SER A 403 38.74 13.99 -2.59
C SER A 403 39.41 14.44 -3.90
N GLN A 404 40.43 13.72 -4.34
CA GLN A 404 41.12 13.93 -5.62
C GLN A 404 40.19 13.66 -6.82
N TYR A 405 39.03 13.06 -6.60
CA TYR A 405 38.15 12.51 -7.63
C TYR A 405 37.01 13.45 -8.03
N GLY A 406 36.82 14.58 -7.39
CA GLY A 406 35.79 15.58 -7.74
C GLY A 406 34.33 15.15 -7.62
N ARG A 407 34.04 13.84 -7.68
CA ARG A 407 32.73 13.20 -7.46
C ARG A 407 32.92 11.79 -6.95
N LEU A 408 32.11 11.42 -5.95
CA LEU A 408 32.03 10.04 -5.45
C LEU A 408 30.62 9.49 -5.67
N TYR A 409 30.51 8.18 -5.71
CA TYR A 409 29.29 7.45 -6.00
C TYR A 409 28.98 6.46 -4.88
N ASP A 410 27.69 6.27 -4.59
CA ASP A 410 27.24 5.18 -3.72
C ASP A 410 27.31 3.83 -4.45
N ARG A 411 27.01 2.74 -3.76
CA ARG A 411 26.98 1.38 -4.33
C ARG A 411 25.93 1.17 -5.43
N PHE A 412 24.98 2.12 -5.59
CA PHE A 412 23.96 2.07 -6.64
C PHE A 412 24.33 2.92 -7.85
N GLY A 413 25.50 3.60 -7.80
CA GLY A 413 25.97 4.48 -8.87
C GLY A 413 25.38 5.89 -8.82
N ASN A 414 24.68 6.27 -7.72
CA ASN A 414 24.22 7.63 -7.54
C ASN A 414 25.36 8.53 -7.09
N VAL A 415 25.34 9.77 -7.55
CA VAL A 415 26.34 10.77 -7.12
C VAL A 415 26.05 11.19 -5.67
N VAL A 416 27.06 11.07 -4.81
CA VAL A 416 27.03 11.61 -3.45
C VAL A 416 27.56 13.04 -3.50
N GLU A 417 26.79 13.99 -2.99
CA GLU A 417 27.18 15.40 -2.95
C GLU A 417 28.15 15.64 -1.78
N GLY A 418 29.29 16.25 -2.08
CA GLY A 418 30.27 16.65 -1.06
C GLY A 418 30.00 18.04 -0.53
N THR A 419 30.40 18.28 0.72
CA THR A 419 30.42 19.62 1.34
C THR A 419 31.64 20.40 0.85
N ASP A 420 31.46 21.59 0.28
CA ASP A 420 32.56 22.49 -0.16
C ASP A 420 33.30 23.07 1.05
N ASN A 421 34.58 22.78 1.16
CA ASN A 421 35.46 23.26 2.25
C ASN A 421 35.95 24.72 2.04
N GLY A 422 35.65 25.35 0.89
CA GLY A 422 36.00 26.71 0.59
C GLY A 422 37.45 26.92 0.10
N ASP A 423 38.26 25.87 0.03
CA ASP A 423 39.64 25.85 -0.49
C ASP A 423 39.76 25.15 -1.85
N GLY A 424 38.61 24.77 -2.44
CA GLY A 424 38.53 24.02 -3.69
C GLY A 424 38.51 22.51 -3.49
N THR A 425 38.40 22.05 -2.25
CA THR A 425 38.21 20.62 -1.90
C THR A 425 36.80 20.36 -1.38
N TYR A 426 36.40 19.10 -1.42
CA TYR A 426 35.08 18.65 -0.94
C TYR A 426 35.26 17.54 0.07
N SER A 427 34.51 17.61 1.18
CA SER A 427 34.37 16.52 2.14
C SER A 427 33.14 15.70 1.84
N TYR A 428 33.24 14.36 1.91
CA TYR A 428 32.15 13.43 1.73
C TYR A 428 31.98 12.61 3.01
N THR A 429 30.75 12.44 3.46
CA THR A 429 30.42 11.61 4.61
C THR A 429 29.41 10.56 4.16
N SER A 430 29.67 9.30 4.47
CA SER A 430 28.80 8.19 4.08
C SER A 430 28.80 7.09 5.14
N GLY A 431 27.68 6.37 5.28
CA GLY A 431 27.59 5.14 6.06
C GLY A 431 28.19 3.92 5.36
N GLU A 432 28.61 4.06 4.11
CA GLU A 432 29.27 3.00 3.33
C GLU A 432 30.48 3.55 2.58
N LYS A 433 31.36 2.64 2.13
CA LYS A 433 32.49 3.05 1.27
C LYS A 433 31.96 3.60 -0.05
N LEU A 434 32.49 4.74 -0.46
CA LEU A 434 32.15 5.40 -1.72
C LEU A 434 33.04 4.90 -2.86
N TYR A 435 32.60 5.11 -4.08
CA TYR A 435 33.24 4.68 -5.30
C TYR A 435 33.61 5.88 -6.17
N ILE A 436 34.71 5.74 -6.93
CA ILE A 436 35.18 6.82 -7.82
C ILE A 436 34.57 6.76 -9.21
N ASP A 437 33.98 5.63 -9.58
CA ASP A 437 33.42 5.38 -10.91
C ASP A 437 32.21 4.43 -10.86
N GLU A 438 31.53 4.32 -12.00
CA GLU A 438 30.38 3.42 -12.21
C GLU A 438 30.77 1.93 -12.24
N GLN A 439 32.06 1.58 -12.27
CA GLN A 439 32.56 0.21 -12.19
C GLN A 439 32.82 -0.23 -10.74
N HIS A 440 32.44 0.59 -9.77
CA HIS A 440 32.58 0.34 -8.33
C HIS A 440 34.03 0.21 -7.88
N THR A 441 34.94 1.03 -8.44
CA THR A 441 36.29 1.19 -7.91
C THR A 441 36.21 2.00 -6.61
N THR A 442 36.56 1.36 -5.49
CA THR A 442 36.45 1.98 -4.17
C THR A 442 37.35 3.21 -4.05
N ALA A 443 36.83 4.29 -3.47
CA ALA A 443 37.63 5.45 -3.11
C ALA A 443 38.55 5.11 -1.93
N GLU A 444 39.83 5.37 -2.06
CA GLU A 444 40.85 5.03 -1.04
C GLU A 444 41.23 6.22 -0.13
N ASP A 445 40.80 7.43 -0.46
CA ASP A 445 41.15 8.67 0.28
C ASP A 445 40.22 8.85 1.52
N ILE A 446 40.15 7.84 2.38
CA ILE A 446 39.38 7.90 3.63
C ILE A 446 40.26 8.67 4.65
N ASP A 447 39.75 9.79 5.17
CA ASP A 447 40.40 10.60 6.19
C ASP A 447 40.15 10.02 7.58
N SER A 448 38.91 9.67 7.88
CA SER A 448 38.56 9.01 9.14
C SER A 448 37.41 8.05 8.98
N MET A 449 37.33 7.10 9.90
CA MET A 449 36.27 6.12 10.03
C MET A 449 35.75 6.13 11.45
N THR A 450 34.43 6.10 11.62
CA THR A 450 33.80 6.01 12.93
C THR A 450 33.17 4.64 13.11
N TYR A 451 33.44 4.00 14.23
CA TYR A 451 32.85 2.73 14.63
C TYR A 451 32.05 2.92 15.91
N LEU A 452 30.91 2.27 16.03
CA LEU A 452 30.18 2.13 17.28
C LEU A 452 30.74 0.92 18.05
N ILE A 453 31.15 1.13 19.29
CA ILE A 453 31.61 0.09 20.18
C ILE A 453 30.78 0.08 21.45
N LEU A 454 30.67 -1.10 22.11
CA LEU A 454 30.04 -1.20 23.43
C LEU A 454 30.76 -0.26 24.41
N ASP A 455 30.03 0.63 25.05
CA ASP A 455 30.56 1.52 26.09
C ASP A 455 30.68 0.76 27.43
N MET A 456 31.83 0.18 27.69
CA MET A 456 32.10 -0.61 28.89
C MET A 456 31.96 0.20 30.19
N ASP A 457 32.04 1.53 30.12
CA ASP A 457 31.86 2.40 31.30
C ASP A 457 30.38 2.51 31.72
N LYS A 458 29.47 2.28 30.77
CA LYS A 458 28.01 2.33 30.98
C LYS A 458 27.35 0.95 30.87
N ALA A 459 28.04 -0.04 30.33
CA ALA A 459 27.48 -1.38 30.15
C ALA A 459 27.15 -2.03 31.48
N GLY A 460 25.97 -2.69 31.53
CA GLY A 460 25.65 -3.62 32.61
C GLY A 460 26.34 -4.96 32.42
N PHE A 461 26.35 -5.76 33.44
CA PHE A 461 26.93 -7.10 33.48
C PHE A 461 25.85 -8.15 33.76
N GLY A 462 26.06 -9.37 33.25
CA GLY A 462 25.29 -10.52 33.65
C GLY A 462 25.58 -10.93 35.13
N THR A 463 24.74 -11.80 35.66
CA THR A 463 24.96 -12.48 36.95
C THR A 463 25.46 -13.91 36.74
N ASP A 464 25.77 -14.29 35.50
CA ASP A 464 26.40 -15.55 35.14
C ASP A 464 27.88 -15.57 35.53
N GLU A 465 28.51 -16.76 35.46
CA GLU A 465 29.90 -16.96 35.92
C GLU A 465 30.91 -16.11 35.11
N ASP A 466 30.58 -15.80 33.83
CA ASP A 466 31.42 -15.03 32.93
C ASP A 466 31.19 -13.51 33.03
N GLU A 467 30.26 -13.08 33.89
CA GLU A 467 29.82 -11.66 33.96
C GLU A 467 29.57 -11.07 32.57
N THR A 468 28.79 -11.80 31.77
CA THR A 468 28.58 -11.50 30.34
C THR A 468 28.11 -10.06 30.12
N VAL A 469 28.68 -9.38 29.11
CA VAL A 469 28.34 -8.00 28.70
C VAL A 469 27.82 -7.95 27.29
N GLY A 470 27.11 -6.86 26.94
CA GLY A 470 26.69 -6.61 25.56
C GLY A 470 25.65 -7.60 25.01
N VAL A 471 24.83 -8.19 25.89
CA VAL A 471 23.75 -9.09 25.50
C VAL A 471 22.46 -8.29 25.34
N GLU A 472 22.02 -8.18 24.12
CA GLU A 472 20.74 -7.54 23.77
C GLU A 472 19.54 -8.43 24.17
N LEU A 473 18.39 -7.84 24.48
CA LEU A 473 17.15 -8.56 24.76
C LEU A 473 16.51 -9.10 23.48
N PHE A 474 16.49 -8.30 22.45
CA PHE A 474 15.95 -8.63 21.14
C PHE A 474 17.08 -8.69 20.12
N LYS A 475 17.06 -9.69 19.25
CA LYS A 475 18.15 -9.99 18.33
C LYS A 475 17.67 -10.06 16.89
N ARG A 476 18.51 -9.71 15.96
CA ARG A 476 18.30 -9.96 14.54
C ARG A 476 18.54 -11.43 14.20
N LYS A 477 17.72 -12.02 13.36
CA LYS A 477 17.91 -13.39 12.88
C LYS A 477 19.23 -13.53 12.13
N GLY A 478 20.09 -14.45 12.60
CA GLY A 478 21.34 -14.78 11.92
C GLY A 478 22.48 -13.74 12.05
N THR A 479 22.30 -12.70 12.87
CA THR A 479 23.30 -11.63 13.03
C THR A 479 23.54 -11.35 14.50
N GLU A 480 24.82 -11.36 14.92
CA GLU A 480 25.25 -10.91 16.24
C GLU A 480 25.34 -9.39 16.28
N ARG A 481 24.95 -8.74 17.40
CA ARG A 481 25.07 -7.29 17.55
C ARG A 481 26.52 -6.82 17.50
N TYR A 482 27.43 -7.58 18.08
CA TYR A 482 28.84 -7.21 18.16
C TYR A 482 29.76 -8.26 17.57
N ILE A 483 30.81 -7.79 16.92
CA ILE A 483 32.01 -8.56 16.62
C ILE A 483 33.01 -8.33 17.74
N LYS A 484 33.58 -9.40 18.31
CA LYS A 484 34.58 -9.34 19.37
C LYS A 484 35.95 -9.25 18.74
N ILE A 485 36.75 -8.29 19.19
CA ILE A 485 38.15 -8.13 18.80
C ILE A 485 39.00 -8.25 20.07
N THR A 486 39.99 -9.13 20.04
CA THR A 486 40.92 -9.33 21.16
C THR A 486 42.25 -8.66 20.88
N GLY A 487 42.57 -7.59 21.60
CA GLY A 487 43.83 -6.89 21.49
C GLY A 487 45.03 -7.74 21.96
N GLU A 488 46.24 -7.38 21.53
CA GLU A 488 47.48 -8.06 21.96
C GLU A 488 47.70 -8.01 23.50
N ASP A 489 47.08 -7.05 24.17
CA ASP A 489 47.11 -6.88 25.62
C ASP A 489 46.05 -7.73 26.36
N GLY A 490 45.25 -8.50 25.61
CA GLY A 490 44.14 -9.33 26.11
C GLY A 490 42.85 -8.57 26.38
N THR A 491 42.76 -7.27 26.04
CA THR A 491 41.51 -6.51 26.16
C THR A 491 40.56 -6.92 25.03
N THR A 492 39.26 -7.06 25.36
CA THR A 492 38.22 -7.36 24.39
C THR A 492 37.41 -6.11 24.07
N THR A 493 37.38 -5.74 22.80
CA THR A 493 36.52 -4.67 22.27
C THR A 493 35.35 -5.30 21.53
N TYR A 494 34.15 -4.81 21.78
CA TYR A 494 32.90 -5.25 21.14
C TYR A 494 32.50 -4.19 20.10
N VAL A 495 32.79 -4.43 18.84
CA VAL A 495 32.49 -3.51 17.73
C VAL A 495 31.14 -3.86 17.16
N ARG A 496 30.27 -2.86 16.94
CA ARG A 496 28.95 -3.08 16.33
C ARG A 496 29.10 -3.77 14.98
N ASN A 497 28.30 -4.80 14.79
CA ASN A 497 28.29 -5.54 13.54
C ASN A 497 27.32 -4.88 12.55
N ASN A 498 27.88 -4.09 11.65
CA ASN A 498 27.17 -3.45 10.55
C ASN A 498 27.09 -4.34 9.30
N LEU A 499 27.62 -5.57 9.34
CA LEU A 499 27.53 -6.51 8.24
C LEU A 499 26.08 -6.95 8.08
N ASN A 500 25.46 -6.36 7.09
CA ASN A 500 24.13 -6.73 6.64
C ASN A 500 24.24 -7.98 5.78
N ALA A 501 23.50 -9.02 6.15
CA ALA A 501 23.25 -10.11 5.25
C ALA A 501 22.56 -9.54 4.00
N ILE A 502 23.34 -9.41 2.92
CA ILE A 502 22.90 -9.11 1.55
C ILE A 502 21.56 -8.33 1.45
N GLY A 503 21.67 -7.00 1.40
CA GLY A 503 20.56 -6.14 0.98
C GLY A 503 19.62 -5.60 2.07
N TYR A 504 19.85 -5.87 3.35
CA TYR A 504 19.02 -5.35 4.44
C TYR A 504 19.86 -4.63 5.49
N GLU A 505 20.08 -3.36 5.26
CA GLU A 505 20.65 -2.39 6.23
C GLU A 505 19.67 -2.04 7.36
N ILE A 506 18.73 -2.95 7.66
CA ILE A 506 17.56 -2.64 8.47
C ILE A 506 17.69 -3.36 9.80
N ASP A 507 17.96 -2.61 10.85
CA ASP A 507 18.01 -3.13 12.20
C ASP A 507 16.59 -3.42 12.73
N TYR A 508 16.36 -4.61 13.27
CA TYR A 508 15.18 -4.99 14.04
C TYR A 508 13.83 -4.76 13.33
N THR A 509 13.66 -5.22 12.08
CA THR A 509 12.33 -5.29 11.46
C THR A 509 11.54 -6.49 11.97
N LEU A 510 10.22 -6.42 11.91
CA LEU A 510 9.33 -7.53 12.26
C LEU A 510 9.66 -8.83 11.49
N GLY A 511 10.19 -8.72 10.28
CA GLY A 511 10.62 -9.87 9.48
C GLY A 511 11.88 -10.58 10.01
N ASN A 512 12.79 -9.86 10.67
CA ASN A 512 14.10 -10.38 11.11
C ASN A 512 14.30 -10.46 12.62
N LEU A 513 13.31 -10.09 13.41
CA LEU A 513 13.39 -9.95 14.86
C LEU A 513 13.12 -11.27 15.59
N LEU A 514 13.77 -11.48 16.73
CA LEU A 514 13.49 -12.55 17.71
C LEU A 514 13.96 -12.15 19.12
N VAL A 515 13.43 -12.79 20.15
CA VAL A 515 14.01 -12.67 21.49
C VAL A 515 15.33 -13.41 21.53
N ASN A 516 16.36 -12.78 22.13
CA ASN A 516 17.71 -13.33 22.13
C ASN A 516 17.75 -14.73 22.79
N PRO A 517 18.14 -15.79 22.05
CA PRO A 517 18.23 -17.14 22.58
C PRO A 517 19.21 -17.28 23.75
N GLU A 518 20.28 -16.50 23.79
CA GLU A 518 21.23 -16.54 24.92
C GLU A 518 20.60 -16.04 26.20
N ALA A 519 19.87 -14.92 26.16
CA ALA A 519 19.14 -14.38 27.28
C ALA A 519 17.98 -15.30 27.71
N SER A 520 17.33 -15.99 26.77
CA SER A 520 16.23 -16.93 27.04
C SER A 520 16.72 -18.21 27.68
N GLN A 521 17.86 -18.75 27.26
CA GLN A 521 18.45 -19.97 27.84
C GLN A 521 19.08 -19.73 29.20
N ASN A 522 19.66 -18.56 29.41
CA ASN A 522 20.26 -18.16 30.68
C ASN A 522 19.92 -16.69 30.99
N VAL A 523 18.85 -16.50 31.75
CA VAL A 523 18.39 -15.15 32.16
C VAL A 523 19.43 -14.39 33.00
N GLY A 524 20.43 -15.10 33.54
CA GLY A 524 21.59 -14.50 34.22
C GLY A 524 22.41 -13.60 33.26
N LYS A 525 22.41 -13.84 31.96
CA LYS A 525 23.14 -13.06 30.98
C LYS A 525 22.54 -11.66 30.69
N ILE A 526 21.31 -11.39 31.14
CA ILE A 526 20.70 -10.05 30.97
C ILE A 526 21.53 -9.04 31.76
N PRO A 527 22.08 -7.97 31.15
CA PRO A 527 23.09 -7.10 31.78
C PRO A 527 22.44 -6.05 32.70
N LEU A 528 21.90 -6.50 33.84
CA LEU A 528 21.24 -5.69 34.86
C LEU A 528 21.93 -5.80 36.22
N SER A 529 23.23 -6.08 36.22
CA SER A 529 24.05 -6.03 37.42
C SER A 529 25.32 -5.21 37.17
N THR A 530 25.88 -4.68 38.23
CA THR A 530 27.22 -4.11 38.23
C THR A 530 28.27 -5.23 38.22
N ILE A 531 29.51 -4.90 37.98
CA ILE A 531 30.62 -5.84 38.11
C ILE A 531 30.57 -6.53 39.51
N HIS A 532 30.80 -7.82 39.55
CA HIS A 532 30.65 -8.69 40.75
C HIS A 532 29.18 -8.97 41.16
N GLY A 533 28.23 -8.88 40.24
CA GLY A 533 26.86 -9.39 40.38
C GLY A 533 25.95 -8.63 41.36
N LYS A 534 26.26 -7.36 41.69
CA LYS A 534 25.36 -6.53 42.49
C LYS A 534 24.27 -5.94 41.63
N GLU A 535 23.09 -5.68 42.23
CA GLU A 535 21.96 -5.06 41.54
C GLU A 535 22.33 -3.71 40.92
N ASP A 536 21.99 -3.53 39.67
CA ASP A 536 22.08 -2.24 38.96
C ASP A 536 20.69 -1.60 38.85
N PHE A 537 20.29 -0.90 39.91
CA PHE A 537 19.01 -0.19 39.94
C PHE A 537 18.97 0.99 38.97
N ALA A 538 20.13 1.59 38.67
CA ALA A 538 20.18 2.71 37.71
C ALA A 538 19.81 2.21 36.32
N LYS A 539 20.40 1.11 35.88
CA LYS A 539 20.13 0.49 34.58
C LYS A 539 18.68 0.00 34.46
N ALA A 540 18.14 -0.61 35.53
CA ALA A 540 16.75 -1.05 35.57
C ALA A 540 15.75 0.13 35.49
N ASN A 541 16.06 1.26 36.15
CA ASN A 541 15.26 2.48 36.03
C ASN A 541 15.37 3.12 34.63
N GLU A 542 16.56 3.12 34.03
CA GLU A 542 16.76 3.59 32.66
C GLU A 542 15.89 2.80 31.66
N LEU A 543 15.77 1.46 31.82
CA LEU A 543 14.88 0.63 31.00
C LEU A 543 13.41 1.05 31.09
N ILE A 544 12.90 1.36 32.29
CA ILE A 544 11.50 1.76 32.41
C ILE A 544 11.26 3.17 31.90
N ASP A 545 12.25 4.05 32.01
CA ASP A 545 12.16 5.41 31.52
C ASP A 545 12.02 5.46 29.99
N THR A 546 12.49 4.43 29.26
CA THR A 546 12.32 4.34 27.79
C THR A 546 10.85 4.40 27.38
N PHE A 547 9.93 3.84 28.17
CA PHE A 547 8.48 3.88 27.88
C PHE A 547 7.85 5.26 28.08
N SER A 548 8.50 6.13 28.84
CA SER A 548 8.07 7.53 29.05
C SER A 548 8.75 8.49 28.09
N ASN A 549 9.79 8.04 27.40
CA ASN A 549 10.51 8.84 26.43
C ASN A 549 9.73 8.95 25.13
N LYS A 550 9.75 10.13 24.54
CA LYS A 550 9.15 10.37 23.23
C LYS A 550 10.12 9.93 22.14
N PHE A 551 9.67 9.09 21.23
CA PHE A 551 10.56 8.52 20.20
C PHE A 551 10.22 8.92 18.76
N ALA A 552 8.93 9.01 18.39
CA ALA A 552 8.50 9.32 17.04
C ALA A 552 7.11 9.97 17.01
N SER A 553 6.76 10.60 15.90
CA SER A 553 5.38 10.95 15.54
C SER A 553 4.92 10.03 14.42
N LEU A 554 3.66 9.63 14.46
CA LEU A 554 3.04 8.88 13.36
C LEU A 554 2.69 9.80 12.19
N ASN A 555 2.30 11.04 12.49
CA ASN A 555 2.05 12.03 11.47
C ASN A 555 3.39 12.67 11.04
N PRO A 556 3.84 12.45 9.78
CA PRO A 556 5.08 13.03 9.28
C PRO A 556 5.15 14.56 9.33
N GLN A 557 4.01 15.23 9.44
CA GLN A 557 3.92 16.70 9.50
C GLN A 557 3.92 17.26 10.93
N ASP A 558 3.92 16.39 11.95
CA ASP A 558 3.85 16.83 13.34
C ASP A 558 5.21 16.72 14.04
N TYR A 559 5.63 17.80 14.70
CA TYR A 559 6.83 17.85 15.55
C TYR A 559 6.65 17.13 16.90
N ALA A 560 5.41 16.82 17.27
CA ALA A 560 5.11 16.24 18.58
C ALA A 560 5.43 14.74 18.59
N LYS A 561 6.67 14.39 18.98
CA LYS A 561 7.03 12.99 19.26
C LYS A 561 6.15 12.44 20.38
N ALA A 562 5.71 11.19 20.26
CA ALA A 562 4.87 10.47 21.21
C ALA A 562 5.67 9.39 21.95
N ASP A 563 5.23 9.02 23.15
CA ASP A 563 5.65 7.77 23.80
C ASP A 563 4.99 6.55 23.12
N PHE A 564 5.44 5.34 23.44
CA PHE A 564 4.97 4.12 22.77
C PHE A 564 3.46 3.89 22.89
N ASN A 565 2.85 4.18 24.03
CA ASN A 565 1.42 4.00 24.23
C ASN A 565 0.61 5.02 23.44
N THR A 566 1.03 6.28 23.47
CA THR A 566 0.40 7.35 22.70
C THR A 566 0.53 7.08 21.21
N PHE A 567 1.73 6.72 20.75
CA PHE A 567 1.96 6.36 19.35
C PHE A 567 1.06 5.20 18.89
N TYR A 568 0.92 4.16 19.71
CA TYR A 568 0.04 3.03 19.39
C TYR A 568 -1.44 3.44 19.32
N ASN A 569 -1.90 4.27 20.26
CA ASN A 569 -3.28 4.75 20.25
C ASN A 569 -3.57 5.65 19.04
N ASP A 570 -2.64 6.53 18.68
CA ASP A 570 -2.74 7.36 17.48
C ASP A 570 -2.76 6.49 16.22
N PHE A 571 -1.88 5.48 16.16
CA PHE A 571 -1.80 4.52 15.08
C PHE A 571 -3.11 3.74 14.86
N ILE A 572 -3.71 3.20 15.92
CA ILE A 572 -5.01 2.52 15.80
C ILE A 572 -6.12 3.51 15.44
N GLY A 573 -6.05 4.75 15.95
CA GLY A 573 -7.01 5.80 15.63
C GLY A 573 -7.05 6.19 14.14
N GLU A 574 -6.00 5.93 13.38
CA GLU A 574 -5.99 6.17 11.92
C GLU A 574 -6.84 5.15 11.14
N PHE A 575 -7.07 3.97 11.70
CA PHE A 575 -7.86 2.90 11.07
C PHE A 575 -9.30 2.79 11.64
N ALA A 576 -9.62 3.46 12.75
CA ALA A 576 -10.96 3.50 13.35
C ALA A 576 -11.82 4.63 12.74
#